data_71cb5050834cc9c1275ada17852b766c
#
_entry.id   71cb5050834cc9c1275ada17852b766c
#
_cell.length_a   1.000
_cell.length_b   1.000
_cell.length_c   1.000
_cell.angle_alpha   90.00
_cell.angle_beta   90.00
_cell.angle_gamma   90.00
#
_symmetry.space_group_name_H-M   'P 1'
#
loop_
_entity.id
_entity.type
_entity.pdbx_description
1 polymer ?
#
loop_
_entity_poly.entity_id
_entity_poly.type
_entity_poly.pdbx_seq_one_letter_code
_entity_poly.pdbx_strand_id
1 'polypeptide(L)'
;MSKDSLVKGTLILTVAALIARFLGVFQRFPLVYMLGNEGMASYAIAFNLYSNLLVIATAGIPSALSKMISERTALGRMDEANRIYKAALIFAAGAGVVMCAILFLLAPHYAQSSGDPHATLATLAIAPALLFFPLIAIMRGYFQGRQRMMPNGISQVIEQIVRLITAVGLAYLLLGVSLDWAVAGASFGGVTGGIAALGVMLYYALKLRKEDRGTLPVSEPVYTENGQSRPSGGKLRYGQIYGQLLRLSIPIVIFSITVTLIYNIDSSTIIPLLRDQIGEAKAKDIVGILGGQAQSLAGLPIVLAIALSQSVVPIISGAYSRRDLELVRNQSSRVMQLAILSGLPMVLAICAAARPLSGMFDYGGTPTGYEYGPPMIAMMTAGAMFQIIMQTSGAVLMGMGKMRALVSSVVFGIAVKLLGNLILSPWLGIYGILASTMLCFIVMSAFNLAVMRNVVSFRIMAPRRWTGLVVTTAVVVAVGVFAERLLFEHLHLFPWRVVNATVNAVLIGALACVLYVILLFVTKVVTKDDIKTFPAPLQKLYAKAGRVLGRG
;
A
#
# COMPACT_ATOMS: atom_id res chain seq x y z
N MET A 1 -18.16 19.46 15.01
CA MET A 1 -17.48 18.12 14.94
C MET A 1 -16.53 18.00 16.12
N SER A 2 -16.62 16.92 16.92
CA SER A 2 -15.70 16.70 18.04
C SER A 2 -14.29 16.36 17.53
N LYS A 3 -13.24 16.73 18.29
CA LYS A 3 -11.89 16.22 18.07
C LYS A 3 -11.89 14.72 18.37
N ASP A 4 -11.32 13.92 17.48
CA ASP A 4 -11.15 12.49 17.72
C ASP A 4 -10.01 12.27 18.73
N SER A 5 -10.21 11.38 19.71
CA SER A 5 -9.08 10.91 20.50
C SER A 5 -8.09 10.20 19.57
N LEU A 6 -6.79 10.26 19.88
CA LEU A 6 -5.72 9.68 19.02
C LEU A 6 -6.02 8.22 18.68
N VAL A 7 -6.47 7.43 19.64
CA VAL A 7 -6.82 6.01 19.45
C VAL A 7 -8.03 5.84 18.53
N LYS A 8 -9.10 6.62 18.74
CA LYS A 8 -10.31 6.57 17.92
C LYS A 8 -10.02 7.02 16.49
N GLY A 9 -9.25 8.09 16.31
CA GLY A 9 -8.86 8.57 15.00
C GLY A 9 -8.02 7.58 14.20
N THR A 10 -7.03 6.94 14.85
CA THR A 10 -6.23 5.89 14.22
C THR A 10 -7.08 4.69 13.83
N LEU A 11 -8.02 4.27 14.67
CA LEU A 11 -8.92 3.15 14.37
C LEU A 11 -9.81 3.46 13.16
N ILE A 12 -10.38 4.66 13.09
CA ILE A 12 -11.22 5.10 11.95
C ILE A 12 -10.42 5.02 10.64
N LEU A 13 -9.20 5.56 10.62
CA LEU A 13 -8.35 5.53 9.42
C LEU A 13 -7.95 4.12 9.04
N THR A 14 -7.61 3.28 10.00
CA THR A 14 -7.23 1.88 9.73
C THR A 14 -8.39 1.09 9.16
N VAL A 15 -9.58 1.19 9.75
CA VAL A 15 -10.78 0.49 9.25
C VAL A 15 -11.16 1.00 7.86
N ALA A 16 -11.15 2.32 7.64
CA ALA A 16 -11.44 2.89 6.34
C ALA A 16 -10.43 2.44 5.26
N ALA A 17 -9.13 2.41 5.60
CA ALA A 17 -8.10 1.94 4.69
C ALA A 17 -8.24 0.45 4.35
N LEU A 18 -8.63 -0.39 5.32
CA LEU A 18 -8.89 -1.81 5.09
C LEU A 18 -10.12 -2.01 4.17
N ILE A 19 -11.21 -1.31 4.43
CA ILE A 19 -12.42 -1.34 3.58
C ILE A 19 -12.06 -0.88 2.16
N ALA A 20 -11.37 0.24 2.03
CA ALA A 20 -10.95 0.77 0.74
C ALA A 20 -10.05 -0.22 -0.03
N ARG A 21 -9.13 -0.89 0.67
CA ARG A 21 -8.25 -1.90 0.06
C ARG A 21 -9.03 -3.13 -0.38
N PHE A 22 -9.95 -3.60 0.44
CA PHE A 22 -10.81 -4.73 0.11
C PHE A 22 -11.67 -4.43 -1.14
N LEU A 23 -12.31 -3.27 -1.20
CA LEU A 23 -13.08 -2.83 -2.37
C LEU A 23 -12.20 -2.71 -3.63
N GLY A 24 -10.96 -2.23 -3.49
CA GLY A 24 -10.01 -2.15 -4.60
C GLY A 24 -9.60 -3.52 -5.14
N VAL A 25 -9.45 -4.54 -4.28
CA VAL A 25 -9.21 -5.91 -4.72
C VAL A 25 -10.48 -6.50 -5.33
N PHE A 26 -11.63 -6.28 -4.68
CA PHE A 26 -12.93 -6.76 -5.18
C PHE A 26 -13.24 -6.24 -6.59
N GLN A 27 -12.87 -4.99 -6.91
CA GLN A 27 -12.99 -4.42 -8.26
C GLN A 27 -12.26 -5.24 -9.32
N ARG A 28 -11.15 -5.91 -8.96
CA ARG A 28 -10.35 -6.68 -9.92
C ARG A 28 -11.08 -7.90 -10.47
N PHE A 29 -11.93 -8.55 -9.67
CA PHE A 29 -12.65 -9.76 -10.10
C PHE A 29 -13.52 -9.50 -11.34
N PRO A 30 -14.50 -8.56 -11.32
CA PRO A 30 -15.33 -8.31 -12.50
C PRO A 30 -14.50 -7.76 -13.67
N LEU A 31 -13.45 -6.97 -13.42
CA LEU A 31 -12.61 -6.44 -14.48
C LEU A 31 -11.81 -7.55 -15.18
N VAL A 32 -11.21 -8.48 -14.46
CA VAL A 32 -10.50 -9.64 -15.06
C VAL A 32 -11.45 -10.47 -15.91
N TYR A 33 -12.68 -10.69 -15.40
CA TYR A 33 -13.71 -11.44 -16.15
C TYR A 33 -14.12 -10.76 -17.46
N MET A 34 -14.29 -9.42 -17.45
CA MET A 34 -14.76 -8.68 -18.62
C MET A 34 -13.64 -8.37 -19.62
N LEU A 35 -12.46 -8.00 -19.12
CA LEU A 35 -11.35 -7.50 -19.95
C LEU A 35 -10.38 -8.62 -20.37
N GLY A 36 -10.43 -9.78 -19.69
CA GLY A 36 -9.46 -10.85 -19.88
C GLY A 36 -8.04 -10.45 -19.50
N ASN A 37 -7.07 -11.34 -19.77
CA ASN A 37 -5.68 -11.06 -19.45
C ASN A 37 -5.10 -9.93 -20.33
N GLU A 38 -5.50 -9.88 -21.59
CA GLU A 38 -5.05 -8.85 -22.53
C GLU A 38 -5.44 -7.44 -22.09
N GLY A 39 -6.74 -7.20 -21.83
CA GLY A 39 -7.19 -5.91 -21.35
C GLY A 39 -6.65 -5.56 -19.97
N MET A 40 -6.45 -6.56 -19.10
CA MET A 40 -5.82 -6.34 -17.79
C MET A 40 -4.33 -6.00 -17.91
N ALA A 41 -3.62 -6.43 -18.97
CA ALA A 41 -2.25 -6.01 -19.23
C ALA A 41 -2.21 -4.51 -19.54
N SER A 42 -3.03 -4.05 -20.48
CA SER A 42 -3.14 -2.63 -20.84
C SER A 42 -3.56 -1.77 -19.63
N TYR A 43 -4.51 -2.28 -18.82
CA TYR A 43 -4.92 -1.63 -17.57
C TYR A 43 -3.76 -1.55 -16.55
N ALA A 44 -2.97 -2.61 -16.39
CA ALA A 44 -1.86 -2.64 -15.45
C ALA A 44 -0.73 -1.68 -15.86
N ILE A 45 -0.38 -1.63 -17.15
CA ILE A 45 0.61 -0.71 -17.71
C ILE A 45 0.18 0.74 -17.43
N ALA A 46 -1.06 1.09 -17.79
CA ALA A 46 -1.60 2.43 -17.56
C ALA A 46 -1.62 2.81 -16.06
N PHE A 47 -2.12 1.91 -15.22
CA PHE A 47 -2.26 2.14 -13.79
C PHE A 47 -0.91 2.27 -13.06
N ASN A 48 0.11 1.50 -13.46
CA ASN A 48 1.42 1.55 -12.83
C ASN A 48 2.14 2.87 -13.12
N LEU A 49 2.10 3.38 -14.37
CA LEU A 49 2.65 4.70 -14.70
C LEU A 49 1.92 5.82 -13.95
N TYR A 50 0.59 5.80 -13.98
CA TYR A 50 -0.25 6.72 -13.22
C TYR A 50 0.11 6.70 -11.72
N SER A 51 0.27 5.52 -11.13
CA SER A 51 0.58 5.36 -9.70
C SER A 51 1.93 5.97 -9.33
N ASN A 52 2.94 5.89 -10.19
CA ASN A 52 4.23 6.53 -9.97
C ASN A 52 4.08 8.05 -9.89
N LEU A 53 3.40 8.66 -10.87
CA LEU A 53 3.18 10.11 -10.88
C LEU A 53 2.30 10.56 -9.70
N LEU A 54 1.30 9.75 -9.34
CA LEU A 54 0.47 10.00 -8.17
C LEU A 54 1.30 10.01 -6.87
N VAL A 55 2.19 9.05 -6.69
CA VAL A 55 3.08 9.00 -5.51
C VAL A 55 4.00 10.21 -5.47
N ILE A 56 4.59 10.62 -6.60
CA ILE A 56 5.41 11.83 -6.68
C ILE A 56 4.61 13.06 -6.24
N ALA A 57 3.37 13.18 -6.70
CA ALA A 57 2.51 14.33 -6.42
C ALA A 57 1.91 14.36 -5.01
N THR A 58 1.83 13.20 -4.34
CA THR A 58 1.06 13.10 -3.07
C THR A 58 1.85 12.55 -1.89
N ALA A 59 2.93 11.80 -2.08
CA ALA A 59 3.65 11.17 -0.98
C ALA A 59 4.34 12.21 -0.08
N GLY A 60 4.22 11.99 1.23
CA GLY A 60 4.87 12.83 2.24
C GLY A 60 4.23 14.19 2.49
N ILE A 61 3.57 14.79 1.49
CA ILE A 61 2.95 16.12 1.62
C ILE A 61 1.85 16.15 2.68
N PRO A 62 0.90 15.18 2.73
CA PRO A 62 -0.11 15.16 3.78
C PRO A 62 0.48 15.08 5.19
N SER A 63 1.53 14.28 5.38
CA SER A 63 2.18 14.10 6.68
C SER A 63 2.94 15.35 7.10
N ALA A 64 3.67 15.98 6.18
CA ALA A 64 4.36 17.26 6.42
C ALA A 64 3.36 18.37 6.76
N LEU A 65 2.30 18.47 5.96
CA LEU A 65 1.23 19.45 6.20
C LEU A 65 0.54 19.21 7.53
N SER A 66 0.18 17.97 7.84
CA SER A 66 -0.47 17.59 9.10
C SER A 66 0.37 18.04 10.30
N LYS A 67 1.70 17.83 10.25
CA LYS A 67 2.64 18.29 11.28
C LYS A 67 2.61 19.82 11.40
N MET A 68 2.79 20.56 10.31
CA MET A 68 2.79 22.01 10.31
C MET A 68 1.48 22.60 10.84
N ILE A 69 0.34 22.05 10.43
CA ILE A 69 -0.99 22.47 10.87
C ILE A 69 -1.18 22.17 12.36
N SER A 70 -0.80 20.97 12.82
CA SER A 70 -0.92 20.57 14.22
C SER A 70 -0.11 21.49 15.15
N GLU A 71 1.14 21.82 14.78
CA GLU A 71 1.99 22.75 15.54
C GLU A 71 1.34 24.15 15.66
N ARG A 72 0.80 24.70 14.55
CA ARG A 72 0.16 26.03 14.57
C ARG A 72 -1.16 26.02 15.31
N THR A 73 -1.94 24.96 15.16
CA THR A 73 -3.22 24.78 15.88
C THR A 73 -3.00 24.67 17.40
N ALA A 74 -1.96 23.95 17.83
CA ALA A 74 -1.59 23.81 19.24
C ALA A 74 -1.17 25.15 19.87
N LEU A 75 -0.56 26.05 19.07
CA LEU A 75 -0.18 27.39 19.49
C LEU A 75 -1.31 28.42 19.37
N GLY A 76 -2.53 28.03 18.99
CA GLY A 76 -3.66 28.92 18.76
C GLY A 76 -3.55 29.78 17.49
N ARG A 77 -2.54 29.60 16.65
CA ARG A 77 -2.26 30.41 15.44
C ARG A 77 -3.03 29.91 14.23
N MET A 78 -4.36 30.00 14.27
CA MET A 78 -5.24 29.48 13.23
C MET A 78 -5.07 30.18 11.88
N ASP A 79 -4.74 31.48 11.86
CA ASP A 79 -4.51 32.24 10.63
C ASP A 79 -3.29 31.72 9.87
N GLU A 80 -2.21 31.37 10.60
CA GLU A 80 -1.02 30.75 10.00
C GLU A 80 -1.35 29.35 9.46
N ALA A 81 -2.09 28.55 10.21
CA ALA A 81 -2.54 27.22 9.77
C ALA A 81 -3.36 27.31 8.48
N ASN A 82 -4.33 28.25 8.40
CA ASN A 82 -5.14 28.48 7.21
C ASN A 82 -4.30 29.00 6.02
N ARG A 83 -3.29 29.83 6.28
CA ARG A 83 -2.36 30.30 5.24
C ARG A 83 -1.51 29.18 4.69
N ILE A 84 -0.97 28.31 5.55
CA ILE A 84 -0.23 27.10 5.15
C ILE A 84 -1.13 26.18 4.30
N TYR A 85 -2.38 25.96 4.72
CA TYR A 85 -3.32 25.15 3.99
C TYR A 85 -3.62 25.70 2.58
N LYS A 86 -3.88 27.01 2.45
CA LYS A 86 -4.09 27.68 1.16
C LYS A 86 -2.86 27.56 0.25
N ALA A 87 -1.67 27.82 0.78
CA ALA A 87 -0.42 27.66 0.04
C ALA A 87 -0.24 26.22 -0.47
N ALA A 88 -0.49 25.23 0.39
CA ALA A 88 -0.41 23.83 0.02
C ALA A 88 -1.45 23.43 -1.05
N LEU A 89 -2.67 23.97 -1.02
CA LEU A 89 -3.68 23.73 -2.07
C LEU A 89 -3.24 24.30 -3.42
N ILE A 90 -2.66 25.50 -3.46
CA ILE A 90 -2.15 26.11 -4.69
C ILE A 90 -1.01 25.24 -5.26
N PHE A 91 -0.09 24.79 -4.40
CA PHE A 91 0.98 23.89 -4.78
C PHE A 91 0.44 22.56 -5.36
N ALA A 92 -0.55 21.96 -4.69
CA ALA A 92 -1.17 20.71 -5.12
C ALA A 92 -1.90 20.84 -6.46
N ALA A 93 -2.60 21.96 -6.68
CA ALA A 93 -3.25 22.24 -7.95
C ALA A 93 -2.21 22.33 -9.09
N GLY A 94 -1.13 23.09 -8.87
CA GLY A 94 -0.04 23.19 -9.85
C GLY A 94 0.65 21.84 -10.11
N ALA A 95 0.97 21.09 -9.05
CA ALA A 95 1.55 19.76 -9.16
C ALA A 95 0.61 18.80 -9.93
N GLY A 96 -0.70 18.84 -9.64
CA GLY A 96 -1.69 18.03 -10.33
C GLY A 96 -1.76 18.33 -11.83
N VAL A 97 -1.78 19.60 -12.23
CA VAL A 97 -1.76 20.02 -13.63
C VAL A 97 -0.48 19.53 -14.33
N VAL A 98 0.68 19.74 -13.71
CA VAL A 98 1.97 19.32 -14.26
C VAL A 98 2.02 17.80 -14.43
N MET A 99 1.62 17.03 -13.40
CA MET A 99 1.65 15.56 -13.48
C MET A 99 0.63 15.01 -14.48
N CYS A 100 -0.55 15.62 -14.58
CA CYS A 100 -1.55 15.28 -15.60
C CYS A 100 -0.98 15.54 -17.01
N ALA A 101 -0.39 16.68 -17.26
CA ALA A 101 0.23 17.02 -18.54
C ALA A 101 1.38 16.06 -18.90
N ILE A 102 2.23 15.73 -17.92
CA ILE A 102 3.31 14.75 -18.09
C ILE A 102 2.73 13.38 -18.49
N LEU A 103 1.67 12.92 -17.80
CA LEU A 103 1.06 11.64 -18.13
C LEU A 103 0.44 11.63 -19.53
N PHE A 104 -0.23 12.72 -19.93
CA PHE A 104 -0.77 12.86 -21.30
C PHE A 104 0.33 12.79 -22.36
N LEU A 105 1.43 13.50 -22.15
CA LEU A 105 2.54 13.54 -23.13
C LEU A 105 3.31 12.22 -23.17
N LEU A 106 3.49 11.55 -22.03
CA LEU A 106 4.24 10.29 -21.95
C LEU A 106 3.41 9.08 -22.39
N ALA A 107 2.07 9.15 -22.34
CA ALA A 107 1.19 8.01 -22.56
C ALA A 107 1.52 7.20 -23.83
N PRO A 108 1.60 7.79 -25.05
CA PRO A 108 1.87 7.01 -26.24
C PRO A 108 3.28 6.40 -26.26
N HIS A 109 4.29 7.15 -25.81
CA HIS A 109 5.68 6.68 -25.79
C HIS A 109 5.85 5.53 -24.79
N TYR A 110 5.26 5.66 -23.62
CA TYR A 110 5.34 4.65 -22.57
C TYR A 110 4.61 3.37 -22.97
N ALA A 111 3.41 3.47 -23.56
CA ALA A 111 2.65 2.33 -24.05
C ALA A 111 3.43 1.55 -25.12
N GLN A 112 4.03 2.25 -26.10
CA GLN A 112 4.86 1.65 -27.14
C GLN A 112 6.12 0.99 -26.55
N SER A 113 6.84 1.68 -25.66
CA SER A 113 8.05 1.13 -25.03
C SER A 113 7.78 -0.06 -24.13
N SER A 114 6.57 -0.16 -23.58
CA SER A 114 6.11 -1.29 -22.80
C SER A 114 5.63 -2.48 -23.64
N GLY A 115 5.63 -2.35 -24.98
CA GLY A 115 5.21 -3.38 -25.90
C GLY A 115 3.69 -3.54 -26.03
N ASP A 116 2.90 -2.58 -25.52
CA ASP A 116 1.44 -2.59 -25.63
C ASP A 116 0.88 -1.21 -25.98
N PRO A 117 0.82 -0.86 -27.27
CA PRO A 117 0.25 0.42 -27.75
C PRO A 117 -1.21 0.64 -27.32
N HIS A 118 -1.99 -0.44 -27.11
CA HIS A 118 -3.38 -0.39 -26.66
C HIS A 118 -3.56 0.23 -25.26
N ALA A 119 -2.52 0.20 -24.43
CA ALA A 119 -2.51 0.86 -23.11
C ALA A 119 -2.57 2.40 -23.20
N THR A 120 -2.35 2.99 -24.39
CA THR A 120 -2.37 4.46 -24.57
C THR A 120 -3.70 5.07 -24.17
N LEU A 121 -4.82 4.53 -24.68
CA LEU A 121 -6.15 5.08 -24.39
C LEU A 121 -6.51 4.98 -22.89
N ALA A 122 -6.17 3.87 -22.26
CA ALA A 122 -6.34 3.67 -20.82
C ALA A 122 -5.52 4.66 -19.99
N THR A 123 -4.27 4.93 -20.41
CA THR A 123 -3.38 5.91 -19.75
C THR A 123 -3.92 7.34 -19.88
N LEU A 124 -4.42 7.72 -21.05
CA LEU A 124 -5.06 9.01 -21.26
C LEU A 124 -6.35 9.16 -20.44
N ALA A 125 -7.15 8.08 -20.35
CA ALA A 125 -8.40 8.08 -19.60
C ALA A 125 -8.20 8.28 -18.08
N ILE A 126 -7.12 7.75 -17.50
CA ILE A 126 -6.84 7.90 -16.06
C ILE A 126 -6.12 9.21 -15.72
N ALA A 127 -5.47 9.86 -16.69
CA ALA A 127 -4.63 11.03 -16.46
C ALA A 127 -5.34 12.18 -15.71
N PRO A 128 -6.62 12.53 -15.99
CA PRO A 128 -7.32 13.59 -15.27
C PRO A 128 -7.46 13.33 -13.76
N ALA A 129 -7.32 12.08 -13.29
CA ALA A 129 -7.33 11.78 -11.87
C ALA A 129 -6.21 12.50 -11.11
N LEU A 130 -5.06 12.74 -11.76
CA LEU A 130 -3.94 13.49 -11.17
C LEU A 130 -4.28 14.96 -10.86
N LEU A 131 -5.32 15.52 -11.45
CA LEU A 131 -5.79 16.88 -11.08
C LEU A 131 -6.43 16.89 -9.68
N PHE A 132 -7.09 15.82 -9.29
CA PHE A 132 -7.90 15.77 -8.07
C PHE A 132 -7.13 15.20 -6.87
N PHE A 133 -6.33 14.14 -7.07
CA PHE A 133 -5.69 13.43 -5.96
C PHE A 133 -4.70 14.25 -5.14
N PRO A 134 -3.85 15.14 -5.70
CA PRO A 134 -3.01 16.01 -4.89
C PRO A 134 -3.81 16.97 -4.00
N LEU A 135 -4.94 17.51 -4.50
CA LEU A 135 -5.84 18.35 -3.73
C LEU A 135 -6.46 17.58 -2.56
N ILE A 136 -6.96 16.35 -2.85
CA ILE A 136 -7.52 15.46 -1.83
C ILE A 136 -6.48 15.15 -0.76
N ALA A 137 -5.24 14.87 -1.15
CA ALA A 137 -4.13 14.57 -0.25
C ALA A 137 -3.85 15.73 0.72
N ILE A 138 -3.81 16.97 0.21
CA ILE A 138 -3.65 18.18 1.03
C ILE A 138 -4.83 18.33 2.00
N MET A 139 -6.05 18.16 1.55
CA MET A 139 -7.22 18.27 2.40
C MET A 139 -7.22 17.20 3.49
N ARG A 140 -6.87 15.96 3.16
CA ARG A 140 -6.70 14.88 4.15
C ARG A 140 -5.62 15.23 5.18
N GLY A 141 -4.48 15.77 4.76
CA GLY A 141 -3.42 16.24 5.65
C GLY A 141 -3.86 17.36 6.58
N TYR A 142 -4.66 18.32 6.08
CA TYR A 142 -5.23 19.40 6.89
C TYR A 142 -6.18 18.88 7.97
N PHE A 143 -7.11 18.00 7.63
CA PHE A 143 -8.03 17.41 8.61
C PHE A 143 -7.28 16.55 9.64
N GLN A 144 -6.27 15.82 9.22
CA GLN A 144 -5.41 15.04 10.11
C GLN A 144 -4.65 15.96 11.08
N GLY A 145 -4.10 17.08 10.62
CA GLY A 145 -3.44 18.08 11.46
C GLY A 145 -4.39 18.75 12.46
N ARG A 146 -5.68 18.84 12.12
CA ARG A 146 -6.77 19.33 12.99
C ARG A 146 -7.33 18.23 13.92
N GLN A 147 -6.76 17.03 13.94
CA GLN A 147 -7.23 15.85 14.69
C GLN A 147 -8.69 15.46 14.38
N ARG A 148 -9.09 15.60 13.10
CA ARG A 148 -10.41 15.22 12.61
C ARG A 148 -10.26 14.15 11.54
N MET A 149 -10.33 12.86 11.94
CA MET A 149 -9.99 11.73 11.07
C MET A 149 -11.18 11.21 10.25
N MET A 150 -12.41 11.46 10.71
CA MET A 150 -13.63 10.97 10.06
C MET A 150 -13.75 11.38 8.58
N PRO A 151 -13.53 12.67 8.20
CA PRO A 151 -13.58 13.07 6.79
C PRO A 151 -12.62 12.26 5.91
N ASN A 152 -11.43 11.97 6.42
CA ASN A 152 -10.42 11.18 5.69
C ASN A 152 -10.91 9.77 5.43
N GLY A 153 -11.45 9.10 6.45
CA GLY A 153 -11.98 7.75 6.33
C GLY A 153 -13.14 7.68 5.34
N ILE A 154 -14.14 8.57 5.48
CA ILE A 154 -15.31 8.61 4.60
C ILE A 154 -14.89 8.89 3.15
N SER A 155 -13.98 9.85 2.92
CA SER A 155 -13.52 10.16 1.56
C SER A 155 -12.84 8.98 0.88
N GLN A 156 -12.08 8.15 1.62
CA GLN A 156 -11.44 6.96 1.08
C GLN A 156 -12.46 5.87 0.69
N VAL A 157 -13.46 5.64 1.54
CA VAL A 157 -14.49 4.63 1.27
C VAL A 157 -15.36 5.04 0.09
N ILE A 158 -15.85 6.29 0.06
CA ILE A 158 -16.68 6.82 -1.04
C ILE A 158 -15.89 6.81 -2.37
N GLU A 159 -14.61 7.20 -2.34
CA GLU A 159 -13.72 7.11 -3.50
C GLU A 159 -13.74 5.70 -4.11
N GLN A 160 -13.55 4.67 -3.28
CA GLN A 160 -13.48 3.30 -3.77
C GLN A 160 -14.84 2.76 -4.22
N ILE A 161 -15.93 3.12 -3.55
CA ILE A 161 -17.28 2.72 -3.98
C ILE A 161 -17.60 3.31 -5.36
N VAL A 162 -17.40 4.61 -5.54
CA VAL A 162 -17.67 5.27 -6.83
C VAL A 162 -16.74 4.73 -7.91
N ARG A 163 -15.44 4.56 -7.60
CA ARG A 163 -14.48 3.95 -8.52
C ARG A 163 -14.92 2.56 -8.96
N LEU A 164 -15.30 1.70 -8.03
CA LEU A 164 -15.77 0.35 -8.32
C LEU A 164 -16.97 0.35 -9.27
N ILE A 165 -18.01 1.11 -8.92
CA ILE A 165 -19.26 1.17 -9.70
C ILE A 165 -18.98 1.70 -11.11
N THR A 166 -18.22 2.80 -11.23
CA THR A 166 -17.99 3.43 -12.52
C THR A 166 -16.97 2.65 -13.37
N ALA A 167 -15.92 2.08 -12.76
CA ALA A 167 -14.96 1.28 -13.50
C ALA A 167 -15.61 0.03 -14.11
N VAL A 168 -16.38 -0.71 -13.30
CA VAL A 168 -17.07 -1.92 -13.77
C VAL A 168 -18.20 -1.56 -14.73
N GLY A 169 -18.99 -0.53 -14.43
CA GLY A 169 -20.09 -0.09 -15.28
C GLY A 169 -19.62 0.41 -16.65
N LEU A 170 -18.59 1.26 -16.69
CA LEU A 170 -18.06 1.76 -17.97
C LEU A 170 -17.34 0.67 -18.76
N ALA A 171 -16.60 -0.23 -18.08
CA ALA A 171 -15.99 -1.36 -18.75
C ALA A 171 -17.05 -2.23 -19.44
N TYR A 172 -18.15 -2.54 -18.75
CA TYR A 172 -19.25 -3.31 -19.31
C TYR A 172 -19.92 -2.63 -20.49
N LEU A 173 -20.25 -1.34 -20.37
CA LEU A 173 -20.93 -0.59 -21.41
C LEU A 173 -20.05 -0.42 -22.68
N LEU A 174 -18.75 -0.20 -22.49
CA LEU A 174 -17.83 0.06 -23.58
C LEU A 174 -17.22 -1.20 -24.21
N LEU A 175 -17.40 -2.37 -23.58
CA LEU A 175 -16.95 -3.65 -24.12
C LEU A 175 -17.59 -3.97 -25.47
N GLY A 176 -18.83 -3.52 -25.70
CA GLY A 176 -19.51 -3.64 -26.99
C GLY A 176 -18.90 -2.80 -28.12
N VAL A 177 -18.06 -1.80 -27.79
CA VAL A 177 -17.38 -0.95 -28.79
C VAL A 177 -16.02 -1.55 -29.14
N SER A 178 -15.14 -1.71 -28.15
CA SER A 178 -13.86 -2.41 -28.28
C SER A 178 -13.26 -2.67 -26.90
N LEU A 179 -12.27 -3.59 -26.85
CA LEU A 179 -11.51 -3.87 -25.63
C LEU A 179 -10.77 -2.62 -25.11
N ASP A 180 -10.16 -1.82 -26.01
CA ASP A 180 -9.43 -0.60 -25.64
C ASP A 180 -10.34 0.43 -24.96
N TRP A 181 -11.56 0.62 -25.48
CA TRP A 181 -12.54 1.50 -24.86
C TRP A 181 -13.04 0.96 -23.52
N ALA A 182 -13.20 -0.35 -23.38
CA ALA A 182 -13.56 -0.97 -22.10
C ALA A 182 -12.46 -0.77 -21.05
N VAL A 183 -11.19 -0.93 -21.42
CA VAL A 183 -10.04 -0.69 -20.53
C VAL A 183 -9.93 0.79 -20.16
N ALA A 184 -10.17 1.68 -21.12
CA ALA A 184 -10.21 3.13 -20.86
C ALA A 184 -11.35 3.49 -19.89
N GLY A 185 -12.55 2.91 -20.06
CA GLY A 185 -13.68 3.06 -19.14
C GLY A 185 -13.36 2.57 -17.72
N ALA A 186 -12.74 1.40 -17.60
CA ALA A 186 -12.27 0.88 -16.32
C ALA A 186 -11.26 1.84 -15.65
N SER A 187 -10.34 2.41 -16.42
CA SER A 187 -9.31 3.36 -15.97
C SER A 187 -9.92 4.69 -15.54
N PHE A 188 -10.96 5.17 -16.26
CA PHE A 188 -11.68 6.40 -15.94
C PHE A 188 -12.41 6.34 -14.58
N GLY A 189 -12.71 5.15 -14.07
CA GLY A 189 -13.21 4.96 -12.71
C GLY A 189 -12.32 5.62 -11.64
N GLY A 190 -11.01 5.76 -11.89
CA GLY A 190 -10.10 6.53 -11.02
C GLY A 190 -10.44 8.03 -10.96
N VAL A 191 -10.85 8.60 -12.10
CA VAL A 191 -11.25 10.02 -12.19
C VAL A 191 -12.53 10.29 -11.43
N THR A 192 -13.56 9.47 -11.64
CA THR A 192 -14.86 9.61 -10.97
C THR A 192 -14.76 9.39 -9.46
N GLY A 193 -13.96 8.39 -9.03
CA GLY A 193 -13.63 8.19 -7.61
C GLY A 193 -12.93 9.39 -7.00
N GLY A 194 -11.98 10.01 -7.72
CA GLY A 194 -11.31 11.24 -7.31
C GLY A 194 -12.27 12.42 -7.17
N ILE A 195 -13.18 12.62 -8.13
CA ILE A 195 -14.20 13.67 -8.07
C ILE A 195 -15.10 13.47 -6.84
N ALA A 196 -15.57 12.26 -6.59
CA ALA A 196 -16.40 11.94 -5.44
C ALA A 196 -15.68 12.20 -4.11
N ALA A 197 -14.42 11.76 -3.99
CA ALA A 197 -13.60 12.02 -2.80
C ALA A 197 -13.36 13.50 -2.57
N LEU A 198 -13.08 14.27 -3.64
CA LEU A 198 -12.92 15.72 -3.55
C LEU A 198 -14.23 16.38 -3.08
N GLY A 199 -15.39 15.96 -3.59
CA GLY A 199 -16.71 16.45 -3.16
C GLY A 199 -16.94 16.23 -1.66
N VAL A 200 -16.62 15.04 -1.15
CA VAL A 200 -16.69 14.73 0.29
C VAL A 200 -15.76 15.67 1.09
N MET A 201 -14.52 15.82 0.64
CA MET A 201 -13.54 16.67 1.34
C MET A 201 -13.97 18.14 1.34
N LEU A 202 -14.51 18.66 0.22
CA LEU A 202 -15.04 20.02 0.13
C LEU A 202 -16.24 20.22 1.07
N TYR A 203 -17.17 19.27 1.13
CA TYR A 203 -18.29 19.32 2.05
C TYR A 203 -17.83 19.50 3.51
N TYR A 204 -16.88 18.65 3.94
CA TYR A 204 -16.35 18.75 5.30
C TYR A 204 -15.50 20.02 5.52
N ALA A 205 -14.79 20.50 4.51
CA ALA A 205 -14.04 21.76 4.61
C ALA A 205 -14.96 22.96 4.79
N LEU A 206 -16.08 23.03 4.05
CA LEU A 206 -17.09 24.07 4.20
C LEU A 206 -17.79 24.00 5.58
N LYS A 207 -18.10 22.78 6.05
CA LYS A 207 -18.65 22.56 7.38
C LYS A 207 -17.68 23.04 8.47
N LEU A 208 -16.41 22.67 8.38
CA LEU A 208 -15.38 23.11 9.33
C LEU A 208 -15.22 24.62 9.34
N ARG A 209 -15.25 25.27 8.17
CA ARG A 209 -15.16 26.74 8.06
C ARG A 209 -16.34 27.45 8.70
N LYS A 210 -17.55 26.88 8.63
CA LYS A 210 -18.72 27.42 9.34
C LYS A 210 -18.57 27.31 10.86
N GLU A 211 -18.09 26.16 11.34
CA GLU A 211 -17.82 25.94 12.77
C GLU A 211 -16.74 26.90 13.30
N ASP A 212 -15.62 27.04 12.57
CA ASP A 212 -14.54 27.96 12.96
C ASP A 212 -15.00 29.42 13.01
N ARG A 213 -15.92 29.86 12.13
CA ARG A 213 -16.50 31.21 12.17
C ARG A 213 -17.45 31.45 13.36
N GLY A 214 -18.14 30.39 13.80
CA GLY A 214 -19.05 30.46 14.95
C GLY A 214 -18.34 30.37 16.31
N THR A 215 -17.09 29.91 16.33
CA THR A 215 -16.32 29.67 17.56
C THR A 215 -15.12 30.60 17.75
N LEU A 216 -14.91 31.58 16.83
CA LEU A 216 -13.85 32.57 17.03
C LEU A 216 -14.22 33.45 18.21
N PRO A 217 -13.58 33.31 19.38
CA PRO A 217 -13.55 34.42 20.31
C PRO A 217 -12.79 35.54 19.59
N VAL A 218 -13.32 36.75 19.68
CA VAL A 218 -12.55 37.94 19.40
C VAL A 218 -11.16 37.71 19.99
N SER A 219 -10.13 37.76 19.16
CA SER A 219 -8.74 37.52 19.56
C SER A 219 -8.39 38.52 20.65
N GLU A 220 -8.60 38.16 21.91
CA GLU A 220 -7.94 38.85 22.99
C GLU A 220 -6.44 38.63 22.79
N PRO A 221 -5.65 39.71 22.80
CA PRO A 221 -4.21 39.58 22.71
C PRO A 221 -3.73 38.73 23.90
N VAL A 222 -3.15 37.54 23.60
CA VAL A 222 -2.53 36.71 24.64
C VAL A 222 -1.32 37.49 25.16
N TYR A 223 -1.50 38.12 26.30
CA TYR A 223 -0.41 38.77 27.02
C TYR A 223 0.50 37.71 27.64
N THR A 224 1.80 37.88 27.51
CA THR A 224 2.78 37.15 28.32
C THR A 224 2.68 37.63 29.77
N GLU A 225 3.12 36.82 30.74
CA GLU A 225 3.16 37.23 32.17
C GLU A 225 3.85 38.58 32.42
N ASN A 226 4.58 39.11 31.45
CA ASN A 226 5.24 40.41 31.48
C ASN A 226 4.50 41.52 30.72
N GLY A 227 3.20 41.38 30.43
CA GLY A 227 2.39 42.45 29.82
C GLY A 227 2.77 42.83 28.37
N GLN A 228 3.70 42.14 27.72
CA GLN A 228 4.05 42.42 26.35
C GLN A 228 3.16 41.59 25.41
N SER A 229 2.48 42.29 24.48
CA SER A 229 1.79 41.63 23.37
C SER A 229 2.82 40.78 22.60
N ARG A 230 2.61 39.46 22.55
CA ARG A 230 3.48 38.62 21.66
C ARG A 230 3.43 39.20 20.27
N PRO A 231 4.59 39.50 19.64
CA PRO A 231 4.61 40.01 18.29
C PRO A 231 3.80 39.06 17.42
N SER A 232 2.83 39.57 16.71
CA SER A 232 2.11 38.85 15.64
C SER A 232 3.16 38.27 14.75
N GLY A 233 3.31 36.93 14.80
CA GLY A 233 4.39 36.25 14.06
C GLY A 233 4.36 36.70 12.61
N GLY A 234 5.48 37.17 12.11
CA GLY A 234 5.58 37.77 10.78
C GLY A 234 4.92 36.85 9.75
N LYS A 235 4.10 37.41 8.85
CA LYS A 235 3.35 36.64 7.85
C LYS A 235 4.29 35.70 7.11
N LEU A 236 4.20 34.38 7.37
CA LEU A 236 5.00 33.35 6.68
C LEU A 236 4.92 33.57 5.16
N ARG A 237 6.05 33.76 4.49
CA ARG A 237 6.09 33.89 3.04
C ARG A 237 5.81 32.53 2.39
N TYR A 238 5.08 32.49 1.29
CA TYR A 238 4.74 31.24 0.58
C TYR A 238 6.00 30.43 0.22
N GLY A 239 7.10 31.08 -0.20
CA GLY A 239 8.37 30.43 -0.47
C GLY A 239 8.94 29.65 0.74
N GLN A 240 8.79 30.19 1.95
CA GLN A 240 9.22 29.50 3.18
C GLN A 240 8.33 28.28 3.46
N ILE A 241 7.02 28.38 3.21
CA ILE A 241 6.08 27.26 3.35
C ILE A 241 6.42 26.15 2.36
N TYR A 242 6.65 26.49 1.09
CA TYR A 242 7.03 25.53 0.06
C TYR A 242 8.38 24.87 0.34
N GLY A 243 9.37 25.64 0.76
CA GLY A 243 10.69 25.12 1.16
C GLY A 243 10.60 24.11 2.31
N GLN A 244 9.79 24.39 3.33
CA GLN A 244 9.56 23.46 4.45
C GLN A 244 8.79 22.20 4.00
N LEU A 245 7.72 22.35 3.21
CA LEU A 245 6.96 21.24 2.67
C LEU A 245 7.84 20.31 1.84
N LEU A 246 8.58 20.84 0.87
CA LEU A 246 9.45 20.04 -0.01
C LEU A 246 10.57 19.37 0.76
N ARG A 247 11.24 20.07 1.68
CA ARG A 247 12.32 19.51 2.50
C ARG A 247 11.85 18.32 3.34
N LEU A 248 10.61 18.36 3.85
CA LEU A 248 10.03 17.26 4.62
C LEU A 248 9.50 16.14 3.72
N SER A 249 8.96 16.48 2.54
CA SER A 249 8.29 15.52 1.66
C SER A 249 9.22 14.75 0.75
N ILE A 250 10.28 15.37 0.19
CA ILE A 250 11.17 14.72 -0.80
C ILE A 250 11.71 13.36 -0.33
N PRO A 251 12.28 13.22 0.87
CA PRO A 251 12.79 11.92 1.32
C PRO A 251 11.69 10.86 1.46
N ILE A 252 10.49 11.29 1.84
CA ILE A 252 9.34 10.39 1.97
C ILE A 252 8.86 9.95 0.59
N VAL A 253 8.84 10.86 -0.40
CA VAL A 253 8.50 10.55 -1.80
C VAL A 253 9.45 9.49 -2.36
N ILE A 254 10.77 9.67 -2.21
CA ILE A 254 11.78 8.74 -2.73
C ILE A 254 11.56 7.33 -2.17
N PHE A 255 11.28 7.21 -0.88
CA PHE A 255 10.99 5.91 -0.29
C PHE A 255 9.64 5.35 -0.72
N SER A 256 8.61 6.18 -0.79
CA SER A 256 7.25 5.75 -1.13
C SER A 256 7.09 5.31 -2.59
N ILE A 257 7.83 5.92 -3.51
CA ILE A 257 7.78 5.55 -4.94
C ILE A 257 8.43 4.20 -5.23
N THR A 258 9.28 3.70 -4.35
CA THR A 258 10.09 2.50 -4.59
C THR A 258 9.26 1.30 -5.06
N VAL A 259 8.17 1.01 -4.37
CA VAL A 259 7.33 -0.17 -4.67
C VAL A 259 6.59 0.01 -5.99
N THR A 260 6.00 1.17 -6.21
CA THR A 260 5.29 1.46 -7.47
C THR A 260 6.26 1.48 -8.66
N LEU A 261 7.48 1.97 -8.46
CA LEU A 261 8.52 1.97 -9.47
C LEU A 261 8.99 0.55 -9.82
N ILE A 262 9.16 -0.33 -8.84
CA ILE A 262 9.50 -1.74 -9.07
C ILE A 262 8.40 -2.43 -9.89
N TYR A 263 7.13 -2.24 -9.53
CA TYR A 263 6.01 -2.82 -10.29
C TYR A 263 5.85 -2.21 -11.69
N ASN A 264 6.19 -0.93 -11.84
CA ASN A 264 6.23 -0.29 -13.14
C ASN A 264 7.34 -0.89 -14.03
N ILE A 265 8.55 -1.09 -13.48
CA ILE A 265 9.65 -1.78 -14.18
C ILE A 265 9.20 -3.17 -14.63
N ASP A 266 8.52 -3.94 -13.77
CA ASP A 266 8.00 -5.25 -14.17
C ASP A 266 7.04 -5.15 -15.34
N SER A 267 6.00 -4.34 -15.23
CA SER A 267 4.98 -4.21 -16.27
C SER A 267 5.54 -3.71 -17.61
N SER A 268 6.58 -2.86 -17.58
CA SER A 268 7.19 -2.30 -18.79
C SER A 268 8.27 -3.18 -19.42
N THR A 269 8.85 -4.12 -18.66
CA THR A 269 9.96 -4.95 -19.15
C THR A 269 9.55 -6.37 -19.53
N ILE A 270 8.41 -6.88 -19.06
CA ILE A 270 7.98 -8.27 -19.31
C ILE A 270 7.78 -8.53 -20.81
N ILE A 271 7.00 -7.69 -21.50
CA ILE A 271 6.74 -7.91 -22.94
C ILE A 271 8.03 -7.81 -23.73
N PRO A 272 8.85 -6.74 -23.63
CA PRO A 272 10.10 -6.62 -24.37
C PRO A 272 11.11 -7.77 -24.12
N LEU A 273 11.17 -8.28 -22.88
CA LEU A 273 12.13 -9.32 -22.51
C LEU A 273 11.67 -10.75 -22.86
N LEU A 274 10.35 -10.99 -22.89
CA LEU A 274 9.82 -12.34 -23.05
C LEU A 274 9.21 -12.61 -24.43
N ARG A 275 8.90 -11.59 -25.25
CA ARG A 275 8.25 -11.77 -26.55
C ARG A 275 8.99 -12.71 -27.49
N ASP A 276 10.33 -12.68 -27.46
CA ASP A 276 11.17 -13.52 -28.33
C ASP A 276 11.27 -14.98 -27.80
N GLN A 277 10.93 -15.22 -26.53
CA GLN A 277 10.97 -16.56 -25.89
C GLN A 277 9.64 -17.30 -25.98
N ILE A 278 8.52 -16.58 -25.72
CA ILE A 278 7.19 -17.19 -25.56
C ILE A 278 6.13 -16.60 -26.49
N GLY A 279 6.49 -15.61 -27.30
CA GLY A 279 5.58 -14.88 -28.18
C GLY A 279 4.92 -13.68 -27.48
N GLU A 280 4.55 -12.67 -28.28
CA GLU A 280 4.02 -11.41 -27.78
C GLU A 280 2.67 -11.58 -27.05
N ALA A 281 1.76 -12.39 -27.61
CA ALA A 281 0.45 -12.65 -27.02
C ALA A 281 0.54 -13.26 -25.61
N LYS A 282 1.38 -14.30 -25.43
CA LYS A 282 1.60 -14.89 -24.11
C LYS A 282 2.28 -13.93 -23.13
N ALA A 283 3.26 -13.14 -23.60
CA ALA A 283 3.92 -12.14 -22.77
C ALA A 283 2.93 -11.08 -22.28
N LYS A 284 2.01 -10.65 -23.12
CA LYS A 284 0.92 -9.72 -22.78
C LYS A 284 -0.05 -10.33 -21.77
N ASP A 285 -0.47 -11.59 -21.97
CA ASP A 285 -1.28 -12.34 -20.99
C ASP A 285 -0.62 -12.38 -19.62
N ILE A 286 0.70 -12.64 -19.56
CA ILE A 286 1.47 -12.68 -18.32
C ILE A 286 1.46 -11.32 -17.59
N VAL A 287 1.56 -10.19 -18.31
CA VAL A 287 1.42 -8.85 -17.69
C VAL A 287 0.02 -8.68 -17.10
N GLY A 288 -1.02 -9.14 -17.80
CA GLY A 288 -2.40 -9.12 -17.31
C GLY A 288 -2.58 -9.95 -16.04
N ILE A 289 -2.03 -11.16 -16.00
CA ILE A 289 -2.05 -12.04 -14.81
C ILE A 289 -1.28 -11.37 -13.66
N LEU A 290 -0.12 -10.80 -13.92
CA LEU A 290 0.67 -10.10 -12.92
C LEU A 290 -0.11 -8.94 -12.29
N GLY A 291 -0.63 -8.02 -13.10
CA GLY A 291 -1.34 -6.82 -12.64
C GLY A 291 -2.73 -7.13 -12.09
N GLY A 292 -3.48 -8.00 -12.77
CA GLY A 292 -4.86 -8.35 -12.42
C GLY A 292 -4.96 -9.24 -11.17
N GLN A 293 -4.12 -10.25 -11.09
CA GLN A 293 -4.20 -11.30 -10.07
C GLN A 293 -3.07 -11.19 -9.04
N ALA A 294 -1.81 -11.42 -9.43
CA ALA A 294 -0.70 -11.64 -8.51
C ALA A 294 -0.39 -10.39 -7.65
N GLN A 295 -0.25 -9.21 -8.24
CA GLN A 295 0.02 -7.96 -7.50
C GLN A 295 -1.14 -7.58 -6.58
N SER A 296 -2.39 -7.84 -7.00
CA SER A 296 -3.58 -7.52 -6.22
C SER A 296 -3.63 -8.33 -4.93
N LEU A 297 -3.38 -9.63 -5.02
CA LEU A 297 -3.37 -10.55 -3.88
C LEU A 297 -2.14 -10.34 -2.98
N ALA A 298 -0.94 -10.21 -3.57
CA ALA A 298 0.28 -9.92 -2.82
C ALA A 298 0.23 -8.59 -2.06
N GLY A 299 -0.61 -7.66 -2.50
CA GLY A 299 -0.85 -6.39 -1.81
C GLY A 299 -1.58 -6.50 -0.47
N LEU A 300 -2.35 -7.59 -0.22
CA LEU A 300 -3.16 -7.73 0.99
C LEU A 300 -2.33 -7.84 2.28
N PRO A 301 -1.31 -8.71 2.38
CA PRO A 301 -0.46 -8.80 3.59
C PRO A 301 0.27 -7.51 3.92
N ILE A 302 0.58 -6.70 2.91
CA ILE A 302 1.39 -5.48 3.05
C ILE A 302 0.63 -4.35 3.78
N VAL A 303 -0.71 -4.34 3.73
CA VAL A 303 -1.54 -3.30 4.38
C VAL A 303 -1.25 -3.22 5.88
N LEU A 304 -1.08 -4.36 6.55
CA LEU A 304 -0.76 -4.39 7.98
C LEU A 304 0.62 -3.78 8.26
N ALA A 305 1.61 -4.05 7.42
CA ALA A 305 2.94 -3.46 7.54
C ALA A 305 2.92 -1.94 7.37
N ILE A 306 2.12 -1.43 6.42
CA ILE A 306 1.95 0.01 6.22
C ILE A 306 1.34 0.66 7.46
N ALA A 307 0.29 0.06 8.04
CA ALA A 307 -0.36 0.57 9.24
C ALA A 307 0.60 0.61 10.46
N LEU A 308 1.37 -0.46 10.65
CA LEU A 308 2.40 -0.53 11.70
C LEU A 308 3.50 0.50 11.46
N SER A 309 3.94 0.67 10.23
CA SER A 309 4.97 1.64 9.86
C SER A 309 4.53 3.08 10.15
N GLN A 310 3.30 3.44 9.84
CA GLN A 310 2.76 4.78 10.12
C GLN A 310 2.71 5.08 11.62
N SER A 311 2.42 4.08 12.46
CA SER A 311 2.34 4.26 13.91
C SER A 311 3.71 4.34 14.59
N VAL A 312 4.72 3.66 14.05
CA VAL A 312 6.05 3.57 14.68
C VAL A 312 6.95 4.77 14.39
N VAL A 313 6.82 5.40 13.24
CA VAL A 313 7.65 6.55 12.84
C VAL A 313 7.68 7.67 13.89
N PRO A 314 6.54 8.19 14.39
CA PRO A 314 6.55 9.25 15.39
C PRO A 314 7.15 8.79 16.75
N ILE A 315 6.93 7.53 17.13
CA ILE A 315 7.48 6.95 18.38
C ILE A 315 9.00 6.90 18.31
N ILE A 316 9.54 6.34 17.23
CA ILE A 316 11.00 6.26 17.00
C ILE A 316 11.60 7.65 16.90
N SER A 317 10.97 8.58 16.17
CA SER A 317 11.46 9.95 16.03
C SER A 317 11.55 10.67 17.37
N GLY A 318 10.52 10.54 18.22
CA GLY A 318 10.49 11.13 19.55
C GLY A 318 11.55 10.51 20.50
N ALA A 319 11.73 9.19 20.47
CA ALA A 319 12.75 8.50 21.26
C ALA A 319 14.16 8.87 20.81
N TYR A 320 14.40 8.84 19.50
CA TYR A 320 15.72 9.16 18.93
C TYR A 320 16.15 10.60 19.19
N SER A 321 15.21 11.56 19.12
CA SER A 321 15.47 12.98 19.43
C SER A 321 15.88 13.18 20.90
N ARG A 322 15.35 12.38 21.82
CA ARG A 322 15.70 12.38 23.25
C ARG A 322 16.95 11.57 23.57
N ARG A 323 17.60 10.94 22.58
CA ARG A 323 18.71 9.99 22.72
C ARG A 323 18.36 8.76 23.55
N ASP A 324 17.10 8.39 23.64
CA ASP A 324 16.64 7.17 24.29
C ASP A 324 16.80 5.98 23.34
N LEU A 325 18.05 5.52 23.22
CA LEU A 325 18.40 4.43 22.31
C LEU A 325 17.83 3.09 22.77
N GLU A 326 17.51 2.93 24.06
CA GLU A 326 16.88 1.73 24.57
C GLU A 326 15.43 1.62 24.07
N LEU A 327 14.66 2.70 24.17
CA LEU A 327 13.31 2.76 23.61
C LEU A 327 13.31 2.55 22.09
N VAL A 328 14.27 3.15 21.37
CA VAL A 328 14.43 2.93 19.93
C VAL A 328 14.67 1.45 19.64
N ARG A 329 15.60 0.80 20.37
CA ARG A 329 15.90 -0.63 20.23
C ARG A 329 14.66 -1.50 20.44
N ASN A 330 13.95 -1.27 21.56
CA ASN A 330 12.80 -2.07 21.95
C ASN A 330 11.63 -1.91 20.97
N GLN A 331 11.35 -0.68 20.53
CA GLN A 331 10.29 -0.41 19.55
C GLN A 331 10.64 -0.94 18.15
N SER A 332 11.91 -0.83 17.73
CA SER A 332 12.36 -1.40 16.44
C SER A 332 12.21 -2.93 16.42
N SER A 333 12.65 -3.62 17.48
CA SER A 333 12.49 -5.08 17.60
C SER A 333 11.02 -5.47 17.58
N ARG A 334 10.19 -4.77 18.33
CA ARG A 334 8.75 -5.05 18.47
C ARG A 334 7.99 -4.86 17.19
N VAL A 335 8.21 -3.75 16.46
CA VAL A 335 7.50 -3.50 15.21
C VAL A 335 7.90 -4.48 14.11
N MET A 336 9.19 -4.84 14.04
CA MET A 336 9.67 -5.85 13.09
C MET A 336 9.08 -7.23 13.40
N GLN A 337 9.05 -7.62 14.67
CA GLN A 337 8.42 -8.86 15.11
C GLN A 337 6.92 -8.89 14.77
N LEU A 338 6.18 -7.82 15.07
CA LEU A 338 4.76 -7.72 14.77
C LEU A 338 4.48 -7.77 13.26
N ALA A 339 5.29 -7.08 12.45
CA ALA A 339 5.15 -7.07 11.00
C ALA A 339 5.33 -8.48 10.40
N ILE A 340 6.34 -9.22 10.87
CA ILE A 340 6.60 -10.60 10.43
C ILE A 340 5.47 -11.53 10.87
N LEU A 341 5.12 -11.53 12.16
CA LEU A 341 4.13 -12.46 12.71
C LEU A 341 2.70 -12.19 12.21
N SER A 342 2.36 -10.95 11.87
CA SER A 342 1.03 -10.61 11.35
C SER A 342 0.93 -10.73 9.82
N GLY A 343 2.02 -10.51 9.09
CA GLY A 343 2.05 -10.63 7.63
C GLY A 343 2.12 -12.08 7.14
N LEU A 344 2.90 -12.91 7.84
CA LEU A 344 3.18 -14.29 7.42
C LEU A 344 1.94 -15.19 7.29
N PRO A 345 0.94 -15.18 8.19
CA PRO A 345 -0.24 -16.04 8.02
C PRO A 345 -1.02 -15.72 6.75
N MET A 346 -1.13 -14.45 6.39
CA MET A 346 -1.82 -14.05 5.15
C MET A 346 -1.00 -14.43 3.90
N VAL A 347 0.34 -14.29 3.97
CA VAL A 347 1.23 -14.77 2.91
C VAL A 347 1.07 -16.28 2.72
N LEU A 348 1.12 -17.05 3.80
CA LEU A 348 0.98 -18.51 3.75
C LEU A 348 -0.41 -18.95 3.24
N ALA A 349 -1.46 -18.28 3.68
CA ALA A 349 -2.83 -18.55 3.24
C ALA A 349 -3.00 -18.35 1.73
N ILE A 350 -2.47 -17.24 1.19
CA ILE A 350 -2.55 -16.93 -0.25
C ILE A 350 -1.66 -17.88 -1.05
N CYS A 351 -0.45 -18.18 -0.58
CA CYS A 351 0.44 -19.14 -1.24
C CYS A 351 -0.15 -20.55 -1.28
N ALA A 352 -0.75 -21.01 -0.17
CA ALA A 352 -1.39 -22.31 -0.10
C ALA A 352 -2.66 -22.41 -0.95
N ALA A 353 -3.35 -21.31 -1.16
CA ALA A 353 -4.57 -21.24 -1.97
C ALA A 353 -4.32 -20.69 -3.39
N ALA A 354 -3.08 -20.69 -3.89
CA ALA A 354 -2.74 -19.99 -5.12
C ALA A 354 -3.49 -20.51 -6.36
N ARG A 355 -3.69 -21.83 -6.50
CA ARG A 355 -4.48 -22.41 -7.61
C ARG A 355 -5.96 -22.03 -7.54
N PRO A 356 -6.67 -22.27 -6.43
CA PRO A 356 -8.07 -21.86 -6.37
C PRO A 356 -8.24 -20.33 -6.46
N LEU A 357 -7.29 -19.53 -5.95
CA LEU A 357 -7.32 -18.07 -6.14
C LEU A 357 -7.15 -17.68 -7.61
N SER A 358 -6.24 -18.33 -8.34
CA SER A 358 -6.14 -18.12 -9.79
C SER A 358 -7.43 -18.53 -10.51
N GLY A 359 -8.04 -19.65 -10.12
CA GLY A 359 -9.31 -20.10 -10.65
C GLY A 359 -10.50 -19.16 -10.41
N MET A 360 -10.45 -18.36 -9.32
CA MET A 360 -11.45 -17.30 -9.09
C MET A 360 -11.37 -16.16 -10.12
N PHE A 361 -10.15 -15.83 -10.57
CA PHE A 361 -9.92 -14.73 -11.52
C PHE A 361 -10.06 -15.19 -12.96
N ASP A 362 -9.76 -16.44 -13.27
CA ASP A 362 -9.70 -16.96 -14.63
C ASP A 362 -10.96 -17.76 -14.99
N TYR A 363 -12.06 -17.04 -15.10
CA TYR A 363 -13.38 -17.63 -15.39
C TYR A 363 -13.48 -18.28 -16.77
N GLY A 364 -12.66 -17.97 -17.70
CA GLY A 364 -12.69 -18.52 -19.07
C GLY A 364 -11.57 -19.50 -19.38
N GLY A 365 -10.61 -19.64 -18.48
CA GLY A 365 -9.54 -20.62 -18.57
C GLY A 365 -8.64 -20.43 -19.78
N THR A 366 -7.93 -19.31 -19.86
CA THR A 366 -6.83 -19.26 -20.83
C THR A 366 -5.75 -20.26 -20.42
N PRO A 367 -5.15 -21.02 -21.38
CA PRO A 367 -4.05 -21.93 -21.06
C PRO A 367 -2.92 -21.23 -20.30
N THR A 368 -2.63 -19.97 -20.65
CA THR A 368 -1.62 -19.12 -19.99
C THR A 368 -1.99 -18.83 -18.52
N GLY A 369 -3.27 -18.58 -18.23
CA GLY A 369 -3.76 -18.34 -16.85
C GLY A 369 -3.58 -19.55 -15.94
N TYR A 370 -3.88 -20.75 -16.44
CA TYR A 370 -3.67 -22.00 -15.69
C TYR A 370 -2.20 -22.32 -15.46
N GLU A 371 -1.34 -22.08 -16.46
CA GLU A 371 0.07 -22.38 -16.41
C GLU A 371 0.84 -21.41 -15.49
N TYR A 372 0.60 -20.10 -15.64
CA TYR A 372 1.39 -19.05 -15.00
C TYR A 372 0.72 -18.43 -13.77
N GLY A 373 -0.62 -18.43 -13.67
CA GLY A 373 -1.36 -17.76 -12.60
C GLY A 373 -0.97 -18.24 -11.19
N PRO A 374 -1.13 -19.54 -10.87
CA PRO A 374 -0.83 -20.04 -9.52
C PRO A 374 0.61 -19.80 -9.07
N PRO A 375 1.67 -20.15 -9.84
CA PRO A 375 3.04 -19.93 -9.42
C PRO A 375 3.38 -18.43 -9.32
N MET A 376 2.83 -17.57 -10.18
CA MET A 376 3.03 -16.12 -10.08
C MET A 376 2.40 -15.54 -8.81
N ILE A 377 1.18 -15.96 -8.46
CA ILE A 377 0.51 -15.56 -7.21
C ILE A 377 1.36 -15.99 -6.01
N ALA A 378 1.83 -17.25 -6.00
CA ALA A 378 2.62 -17.79 -4.90
C ALA A 378 3.96 -17.06 -4.76
N MET A 379 4.73 -16.89 -5.84
CA MET A 379 6.03 -16.21 -5.81
C MET A 379 5.89 -14.74 -5.43
N MET A 380 4.93 -14.03 -6.01
CA MET A 380 4.71 -12.61 -5.74
C MET A 380 4.31 -12.40 -4.28
N THR A 381 3.43 -13.26 -3.76
CA THR A 381 2.98 -13.20 -2.36
C THR A 381 4.08 -13.60 -1.39
N ALA A 382 4.89 -14.61 -1.70
CA ALA A 382 6.09 -14.93 -0.91
C ALA A 382 7.07 -13.74 -0.88
N GLY A 383 7.26 -13.06 -2.01
CA GLY A 383 8.05 -11.82 -2.13
C GLY A 383 7.50 -10.68 -1.27
N ALA A 384 6.19 -10.62 -1.06
CA ALA A 384 5.56 -9.63 -0.20
C ALA A 384 6.07 -9.69 1.26
N MET A 385 6.54 -10.85 1.73
CA MET A 385 7.15 -10.94 3.06
C MET A 385 8.42 -10.09 3.16
N PHE A 386 9.29 -10.12 2.15
CA PHE A 386 10.49 -9.28 2.10
C PHE A 386 10.14 -7.81 1.92
N GLN A 387 9.08 -7.51 1.16
CA GLN A 387 8.56 -6.15 1.05
C GLN A 387 8.05 -5.61 2.38
N ILE A 388 7.36 -6.41 3.19
CA ILE A 388 6.93 -6.07 4.56
C ILE A 388 8.14 -5.71 5.42
N ILE A 389 9.20 -6.53 5.39
CA ILE A 389 10.44 -6.28 6.15
C ILE A 389 11.11 -4.99 5.67
N MET A 390 11.20 -4.79 4.35
CA MET A 390 11.77 -3.59 3.73
C MET A 390 11.02 -2.32 4.15
N GLN A 391 9.69 -2.32 4.04
CA GLN A 391 8.87 -1.16 4.40
C GLN A 391 8.93 -0.84 5.89
N THR A 392 8.87 -1.87 6.74
CA THR A 392 8.91 -1.68 8.20
C THR A 392 10.29 -1.20 8.67
N SER A 393 11.38 -1.79 8.17
CA SER A 393 12.75 -1.34 8.46
C SER A 393 13.02 0.07 7.93
N GLY A 394 12.51 0.37 6.73
CA GLY A 394 12.57 1.71 6.15
C GLY A 394 11.84 2.75 6.98
N ALA A 395 10.66 2.42 7.53
CA ALA A 395 9.92 3.31 8.41
C ALA A 395 10.69 3.60 9.73
N VAL A 396 11.37 2.60 10.28
CA VAL A 396 12.24 2.79 11.46
C VAL A 396 13.40 3.73 11.14
N LEU A 397 14.10 3.53 10.00
CA LEU A 397 15.18 4.43 9.55
C LEU A 397 14.67 5.86 9.29
N MET A 398 13.46 6.00 8.74
CA MET A 398 12.79 7.29 8.56
C MET A 398 12.56 7.97 9.92
N GLY A 399 12.07 7.24 10.91
CA GLY A 399 11.91 7.73 12.28
C GLY A 399 13.24 8.18 12.92
N MET A 400 14.34 7.47 12.65
CA MET A 400 15.70 7.86 13.08
C MET A 400 16.30 9.02 12.26
N GLY A 401 15.62 9.51 11.21
CA GLY A 401 16.15 10.55 10.33
C GLY A 401 17.28 10.10 9.41
N LYS A 402 17.52 8.79 9.23
CA LYS A 402 18.59 8.21 8.40
C LYS A 402 18.21 8.18 6.91
N MET A 403 17.75 9.34 6.38
CA MET A 403 17.20 9.47 5.02
C MET A 403 18.21 9.11 3.92
N ARG A 404 19.51 9.43 4.11
CA ARG A 404 20.55 9.09 3.13
C ARG A 404 20.68 7.57 2.95
N ALA A 405 20.63 6.83 4.06
CA ALA A 405 20.68 5.37 4.02
C ALA A 405 19.46 4.78 3.30
N LEU A 406 18.25 5.34 3.52
CA LEU A 406 17.04 4.95 2.80
C LEU A 406 17.18 5.16 1.28
N VAL A 407 17.64 6.33 0.86
CA VAL A 407 17.85 6.62 -0.56
C VAL A 407 18.87 5.66 -1.16
N SER A 408 19.98 5.41 -0.46
CA SER A 408 21.00 4.44 -0.91
C SER A 408 20.40 3.02 -1.06
N SER A 409 19.59 2.57 -0.09
CA SER A 409 18.95 1.24 -0.20
C SER A 409 18.02 1.13 -1.41
N VAL A 410 17.29 2.21 -1.74
CA VAL A 410 16.43 2.28 -2.93
C VAL A 410 17.26 2.19 -4.21
N VAL A 411 18.33 2.95 -4.32
CA VAL A 411 19.21 2.94 -5.51
C VAL A 411 19.82 1.56 -5.71
N PHE A 412 20.37 0.93 -4.66
CA PHE A 412 20.90 -0.44 -4.74
C PHE A 412 19.81 -1.46 -5.10
N GLY A 413 18.63 -1.34 -4.50
CA GLY A 413 17.51 -2.23 -4.81
C GLY A 413 17.08 -2.15 -6.26
N ILE A 414 16.92 -0.94 -6.81
CA ILE A 414 16.55 -0.74 -8.22
C ILE A 414 17.65 -1.25 -9.15
N ALA A 415 18.92 -1.02 -8.83
CA ALA A 415 20.03 -1.56 -9.61
C ALA A 415 19.98 -3.11 -9.65
N VAL A 416 19.79 -3.75 -8.51
CA VAL A 416 19.61 -5.22 -8.42
C VAL A 416 18.39 -5.68 -9.22
N LYS A 417 17.29 -4.93 -9.19
CA LYS A 417 16.09 -5.23 -9.95
C LYS A 417 16.32 -5.21 -11.46
N LEU A 418 16.93 -4.15 -11.97
CA LEU A 418 17.19 -3.98 -13.40
C LEU A 418 18.18 -5.03 -13.92
N LEU A 419 19.30 -5.21 -13.20
CA LEU A 419 20.29 -6.24 -13.55
C LEU A 419 19.70 -7.64 -13.44
N GLY A 420 18.93 -7.91 -12.40
CA GLY A 420 18.24 -9.19 -12.21
C GLY A 420 17.25 -9.51 -13.32
N ASN A 421 16.46 -8.53 -13.79
CA ASN A 421 15.57 -8.73 -14.95
C ASN A 421 16.36 -9.12 -16.19
N LEU A 422 17.48 -8.43 -16.49
CA LEU A 422 18.27 -8.71 -17.67
C LEU A 422 19.01 -10.06 -17.60
N ILE A 423 19.52 -10.45 -16.42
CA ILE A 423 20.32 -11.66 -16.23
C ILE A 423 19.44 -12.90 -16.07
N LEU A 424 18.34 -12.80 -15.29
CA LEU A 424 17.53 -13.97 -14.93
C LEU A 424 16.41 -14.26 -15.93
N SER A 425 15.90 -13.24 -16.68
CA SER A 425 14.80 -13.48 -17.61
C SER A 425 15.15 -14.41 -18.79
N PRO A 426 16.36 -14.40 -19.36
CA PRO A 426 16.71 -15.34 -20.43
C PRO A 426 16.72 -16.82 -19.99
N TRP A 427 16.98 -17.07 -18.70
CA TRP A 427 17.11 -18.43 -18.14
C TRP A 427 15.80 -18.94 -17.52
N LEU A 428 15.06 -18.07 -16.84
CA LEU A 428 13.90 -18.43 -16.02
C LEU A 428 12.61 -17.78 -16.51
N GLY A 429 12.64 -17.04 -17.61
CA GLY A 429 11.46 -16.34 -18.13
C GLY A 429 10.85 -15.39 -17.09
N ILE A 430 9.53 -15.44 -16.94
CA ILE A 430 8.81 -14.61 -15.96
C ILE A 430 9.24 -14.87 -14.51
N TYR A 431 9.59 -16.11 -14.18
CA TYR A 431 10.04 -16.45 -12.83
C TYR A 431 11.37 -15.77 -12.47
N GLY A 432 12.24 -15.52 -13.47
CA GLY A 432 13.45 -14.72 -13.30
C GLY A 432 13.14 -13.26 -12.95
N ILE A 433 12.12 -12.68 -13.57
CA ILE A 433 11.67 -11.31 -13.28
C ILE A 433 11.07 -11.23 -11.86
N LEU A 434 10.25 -12.19 -11.45
CA LEU A 434 9.71 -12.26 -10.10
C LEU A 434 10.80 -12.52 -9.04
N ALA A 435 11.74 -13.38 -9.33
CA ALA A 435 12.90 -13.64 -8.45
C ALA A 435 13.75 -12.38 -8.27
N SER A 436 13.97 -11.59 -9.33
CA SER A 436 14.68 -10.31 -9.23
C SER A 436 13.94 -9.30 -8.35
N THR A 437 12.60 -9.29 -8.35
CA THR A 437 11.78 -8.47 -7.44
C THR A 437 11.98 -8.91 -5.99
N MET A 438 11.95 -10.22 -5.73
CA MET A 438 12.23 -10.76 -4.39
C MET A 438 13.64 -10.39 -3.92
N LEU A 439 14.65 -10.57 -4.79
CA LEU A 439 16.04 -10.25 -4.50
C LEU A 439 16.23 -8.75 -4.21
N CYS A 440 15.56 -7.88 -4.97
CA CYS A 440 15.54 -6.45 -4.72
C CYS A 440 15.05 -6.13 -3.29
N PHE A 441 13.90 -6.69 -2.87
CA PHE A 441 13.38 -6.48 -1.53
C PHE A 441 14.29 -7.08 -0.44
N ILE A 442 14.91 -8.24 -0.69
CA ILE A 442 15.88 -8.85 0.23
C ILE A 442 17.09 -7.93 0.42
N VAL A 443 17.70 -7.45 -0.66
CA VAL A 443 18.87 -6.55 -0.61
C VAL A 443 18.54 -5.26 0.12
N MET A 444 17.41 -4.64 -0.21
CA MET A 444 16.95 -3.42 0.50
C MET A 444 16.71 -3.69 1.98
N SER A 445 16.07 -4.81 2.33
CA SER A 445 15.84 -5.20 3.72
C SER A 445 17.15 -5.42 4.48
N ALA A 446 18.08 -6.17 3.87
CA ALA A 446 19.39 -6.43 4.46
C ALA A 446 20.18 -5.14 4.69
N PHE A 447 20.18 -4.24 3.71
CA PHE A 447 20.81 -2.92 3.83
C PHE A 447 20.20 -2.11 4.97
N ASN A 448 18.87 -1.98 5.01
CA ASN A 448 18.16 -1.26 6.06
C ASN A 448 18.48 -1.83 7.45
N LEU A 449 18.43 -3.17 7.60
CA LEU A 449 18.73 -3.86 8.86
C LEU A 449 20.19 -3.67 9.29
N ALA A 450 21.14 -3.69 8.35
CA ALA A 450 22.56 -3.43 8.63
C ALA A 450 22.75 -2.01 9.17
N VAL A 451 22.14 -1.00 8.52
CA VAL A 451 22.20 0.39 8.99
C VAL A 451 21.54 0.54 10.37
N MET A 452 20.40 -0.11 10.59
CA MET A 452 19.73 -0.08 11.90
C MET A 452 20.64 -0.68 13.00
N ARG A 453 21.31 -1.81 12.74
CA ARG A 453 22.23 -2.47 13.69
C ARG A 453 23.43 -1.61 14.03
N ASN A 454 23.92 -0.80 13.12
CA ASN A 454 25.00 0.15 13.37
C ASN A 454 24.59 1.32 14.29
N VAL A 455 23.29 1.61 14.40
CA VAL A 455 22.78 2.69 15.27
C VAL A 455 22.36 2.13 16.64
N VAL A 456 21.65 0.99 16.63
CA VAL A 456 21.17 0.32 17.84
C VAL A 456 21.32 -1.19 17.69
N SER A 457 21.95 -1.83 18.68
CA SER A 457 22.04 -3.30 18.71
C SER A 457 20.68 -3.91 19.05
N PHE A 458 19.86 -4.24 18.04
CA PHE A 458 18.56 -4.86 18.26
C PHE A 458 18.53 -6.29 17.71
N ARG A 459 17.64 -7.09 18.29
CA ARG A 459 17.32 -8.45 17.81
C ARG A 459 15.83 -8.53 17.54
N ILE A 460 15.45 -8.97 16.34
CA ILE A 460 14.03 -9.13 15.98
C ILE A 460 13.41 -10.23 16.84
N MET A 461 14.05 -11.40 16.89
CA MET A 461 13.64 -12.55 17.69
C MET A 461 14.86 -13.33 18.18
N ALA A 462 14.70 -14.10 19.26
CA ALA A 462 15.71 -15.05 19.71
C ALA A 462 15.89 -16.20 18.67
N PRO A 463 17.08 -16.80 18.55
CA PRO A 463 17.33 -17.88 17.56
C PRO A 463 16.32 -19.04 17.67
N ARG A 464 15.97 -19.44 18.88
CA ARG A 464 14.95 -20.49 19.13
C ARG A 464 13.57 -20.14 18.58
N ARG A 465 13.17 -18.85 18.59
CA ARG A 465 11.89 -18.40 18.01
C ARG A 465 11.96 -18.41 16.47
N TRP A 466 13.12 -18.13 15.90
CA TRP A 466 13.33 -18.25 14.46
C TRP A 466 13.20 -19.69 13.96
N THR A 467 13.82 -20.66 14.66
CA THR A 467 13.65 -22.08 14.31
C THR A 467 12.20 -22.51 14.44
N GLY A 468 11.50 -22.09 15.51
CA GLY A 468 10.06 -22.35 15.66
C GLY A 468 9.23 -21.76 14.52
N LEU A 469 9.54 -20.53 14.06
CA LEU A 469 8.84 -19.88 12.96
C LEU A 469 9.09 -20.60 11.63
N VAL A 470 10.31 -21.03 11.36
CA VAL A 470 10.67 -21.81 10.15
C VAL A 470 9.91 -23.14 10.15
N VAL A 471 9.90 -23.86 11.26
CA VAL A 471 9.14 -25.12 11.38
C VAL A 471 7.64 -24.87 11.17
N THR A 472 7.08 -23.84 11.80
CA THR A 472 5.68 -23.44 11.61
C THR A 472 5.38 -23.18 10.13
N THR A 473 6.23 -22.40 9.46
CA THR A 473 6.07 -22.08 8.03
C THR A 473 6.12 -23.34 7.18
N ALA A 474 7.12 -24.21 7.40
CA ALA A 474 7.29 -25.46 6.64
C ALA A 474 6.07 -26.39 6.80
N VAL A 475 5.55 -26.54 8.01
CA VAL A 475 4.37 -27.39 8.26
C VAL A 475 3.12 -26.79 7.62
N VAL A 476 2.89 -25.47 7.74
CA VAL A 476 1.72 -24.82 7.12
C VAL A 476 1.78 -24.92 5.60
N VAL A 477 2.95 -24.77 4.99
CA VAL A 477 3.13 -24.94 3.54
C VAL A 477 2.86 -26.39 3.13
N ALA A 478 3.42 -27.37 3.85
CA ALA A 478 3.22 -28.78 3.53
C ALA A 478 1.75 -29.20 3.63
N VAL A 479 1.07 -28.80 4.73
CA VAL A 479 -0.37 -29.06 4.93
C VAL A 479 -1.20 -28.30 3.91
N GLY A 480 -0.85 -27.07 3.60
CA GLY A 480 -1.53 -26.23 2.60
C GLY A 480 -1.49 -26.84 1.20
N VAL A 481 -0.31 -27.28 0.75
CA VAL A 481 -0.14 -27.98 -0.54
C VAL A 481 -0.91 -29.31 -0.58
N PHE A 482 -0.90 -30.06 0.52
CA PHE A 482 -1.66 -31.30 0.62
C PHE A 482 -3.18 -31.04 0.58
N ALA A 483 -3.65 -30.06 1.36
CA ALA A 483 -5.06 -29.66 1.38
C ALA A 483 -5.52 -29.12 0.00
N GLU A 484 -4.66 -28.35 -0.68
CA GLU A 484 -4.94 -27.86 -2.02
C GLU A 484 -5.19 -29.01 -3.01
N ARG A 485 -4.28 -29.98 -3.05
CA ARG A 485 -4.43 -31.16 -3.92
C ARG A 485 -5.71 -31.93 -3.63
N LEU A 486 -5.96 -32.21 -2.34
CA LEU A 486 -7.12 -32.97 -1.91
C LEU A 486 -8.45 -32.26 -2.22
N LEU A 487 -8.56 -30.97 -1.86
CA LEU A 487 -9.79 -30.21 -2.00
C LEU A 487 -10.06 -29.79 -3.44
N PHE A 488 -9.03 -29.40 -4.18
CA PHE A 488 -9.20 -28.94 -5.56
C PHE A 488 -9.60 -30.09 -6.51
N GLU A 489 -9.13 -31.30 -6.27
CA GLU A 489 -9.44 -32.48 -7.10
C GLU A 489 -10.78 -33.12 -6.72
N HIS A 490 -11.20 -33.07 -5.44
CA HIS A 490 -12.32 -33.85 -4.94
C HIS A 490 -13.52 -33.02 -4.49
N LEU A 491 -13.33 -31.74 -4.16
CA LEU A 491 -14.41 -30.92 -3.61
C LEU A 491 -15.07 -30.04 -4.67
N HIS A 492 -16.07 -30.61 -5.35
CA HIS A 492 -16.91 -29.89 -6.31
C HIS A 492 -18.34 -29.76 -5.76
N LEU A 493 -18.53 -28.80 -4.83
CA LEU A 493 -19.82 -28.58 -4.14
C LEU A 493 -20.86 -27.87 -5.01
N PHE A 494 -20.42 -27.12 -6.02
CA PHE A 494 -21.30 -26.29 -6.85
C PHE A 494 -21.02 -26.52 -8.33
N PRO A 495 -22.02 -26.33 -9.22
CA PRO A 495 -21.86 -26.49 -10.67
C PRO A 495 -20.96 -25.40 -11.27
N TRP A 496 -20.76 -24.28 -10.58
CA TRP A 496 -19.97 -23.12 -11.05
C TRP A 496 -18.52 -23.20 -10.58
N ARG A 497 -17.59 -23.26 -11.54
CA ARG A 497 -16.14 -23.35 -11.28
C ARG A 497 -15.62 -22.25 -10.36
N VAL A 498 -16.05 -21.00 -10.58
CA VAL A 498 -15.63 -19.83 -9.77
C VAL A 498 -16.07 -19.96 -8.32
N VAL A 499 -17.31 -20.42 -8.08
CA VAL A 499 -17.83 -20.61 -6.71
C VAL A 499 -17.05 -21.71 -6.00
N ASN A 500 -16.78 -22.84 -6.67
CA ASN A 500 -15.94 -23.89 -6.11
C ASN A 500 -14.51 -23.41 -5.82
N ALA A 501 -13.90 -22.68 -6.75
CA ALA A 501 -12.58 -22.09 -6.54
C ALA A 501 -12.58 -21.12 -5.35
N THR A 502 -13.62 -20.30 -5.20
CA THR A 502 -13.78 -19.38 -4.07
C THR A 502 -13.90 -20.14 -2.75
N VAL A 503 -14.75 -21.15 -2.70
CA VAL A 503 -14.95 -21.97 -1.48
C VAL A 503 -13.65 -22.67 -1.11
N ASN A 504 -12.97 -23.30 -2.07
CA ASN A 504 -11.68 -23.94 -1.85
C ASN A 504 -10.61 -22.96 -1.37
N ALA A 505 -10.53 -21.75 -1.96
CA ALA A 505 -9.61 -20.72 -1.54
C ALA A 505 -9.84 -20.28 -0.09
N VAL A 506 -11.11 -20.09 0.29
CA VAL A 506 -11.49 -19.71 1.67
C VAL A 506 -11.18 -20.84 2.65
N LEU A 507 -11.51 -22.08 2.32
CA LEU A 507 -11.25 -23.24 3.20
C LEU A 507 -9.75 -23.45 3.42
N ILE A 508 -8.94 -23.45 2.35
CA ILE A 508 -7.48 -23.64 2.43
C ILE A 508 -6.85 -22.46 3.16
N GLY A 509 -7.24 -21.22 2.84
CA GLY A 509 -6.75 -20.02 3.51
C GLY A 509 -7.09 -20.01 5.00
N ALA A 510 -8.32 -20.36 5.38
CA ALA A 510 -8.73 -20.48 6.77
C ALA A 510 -7.96 -21.57 7.51
N LEU A 511 -7.78 -22.75 6.88
CA LEU A 511 -6.99 -23.85 7.44
C LEU A 511 -5.53 -23.39 7.69
N ALA A 512 -4.91 -22.74 6.72
CA ALA A 512 -3.54 -22.22 6.85
C ALA A 512 -3.43 -21.21 8.00
N CYS A 513 -4.37 -20.26 8.12
CA CYS A 513 -4.39 -19.27 9.19
C CYS A 513 -4.58 -19.92 10.58
N VAL A 514 -5.51 -20.84 10.71
CA VAL A 514 -5.80 -21.55 11.98
C VAL A 514 -4.59 -22.39 12.39
N LEU A 515 -4.05 -23.17 11.45
CA LEU A 515 -2.88 -24.02 11.70
C LEU A 515 -1.66 -23.17 12.09
N TYR A 516 -1.44 -22.04 11.42
CA TYR A 516 -0.37 -21.10 11.75
C TYR A 516 -0.47 -20.63 13.20
N VAL A 517 -1.64 -20.16 13.62
CA VAL A 517 -1.87 -19.69 15.00
C VAL A 517 -1.59 -20.80 16.01
N ILE A 518 -2.09 -22.00 15.77
CA ILE A 518 -1.87 -23.17 16.65
C ILE A 518 -0.38 -23.48 16.77
N LEU A 519 0.32 -23.55 15.63
CA LEU A 519 1.74 -23.89 15.59
C LEU A 519 2.63 -22.82 16.25
N LEU A 520 2.28 -21.54 16.18
CA LEU A 520 3.03 -20.49 16.90
C LEU A 520 3.08 -20.73 18.40
N PHE A 521 2.01 -21.30 19.00
CA PHE A 521 1.99 -21.69 20.41
C PHE A 521 2.76 -22.98 20.68
N VAL A 522 2.57 -23.99 19.83
CA VAL A 522 3.25 -25.28 19.97
C VAL A 522 4.76 -25.10 19.88
N THR A 523 5.24 -24.31 18.92
CA THR A 523 6.67 -24.04 18.70
C THR A 523 7.24 -22.97 19.63
N LYS A 524 6.40 -22.39 20.52
CA LYS A 524 6.78 -21.33 21.48
C LYS A 524 7.38 -20.09 20.82
N VAL A 525 6.98 -19.78 19.59
CA VAL A 525 7.33 -18.53 18.91
C VAL A 525 6.65 -17.36 19.61
N VAL A 526 5.39 -17.54 19.99
CA VAL A 526 4.60 -16.59 20.79
C VAL A 526 4.40 -17.16 22.20
N THR A 527 4.71 -16.34 23.19
CA THR A 527 4.55 -16.68 24.62
C THR A 527 3.37 -15.93 25.23
N LYS A 528 2.89 -16.37 26.41
CA LYS A 528 1.80 -15.70 27.13
C LYS A 528 2.09 -14.21 27.42
N ASP A 529 3.36 -13.87 27.65
CA ASP A 529 3.75 -12.49 27.92
C ASP A 529 3.73 -11.61 26.67
N ASP A 530 4.02 -12.18 25.50
CA ASP A 530 3.91 -11.47 24.22
C ASP A 530 2.46 -11.08 23.93
N ILE A 531 1.48 -11.93 24.31
CA ILE A 531 0.04 -11.69 24.07
C ILE A 531 -0.45 -10.41 24.77
N LYS A 532 0.04 -10.13 25.97
CA LYS A 532 -0.32 -8.91 26.72
C LYS A 532 0.08 -7.63 25.98
N THR A 533 1.03 -7.73 25.08
CA THR A 533 1.57 -6.60 24.31
C THR A 533 0.92 -6.39 22.95
N PHE A 534 0.09 -7.34 22.49
CA PHE A 534 -0.57 -7.27 21.18
C PHE A 534 -1.80 -6.32 21.19
N PRO A 535 -2.22 -5.79 20.04
CA PRO A 535 -3.49 -5.07 19.93
C PRO A 535 -4.69 -5.92 20.40
N ALA A 536 -5.68 -5.26 21.02
CA ALA A 536 -6.82 -5.94 21.65
C ALA A 536 -7.54 -7.02 20.79
N PRO A 537 -7.75 -6.85 19.47
CA PRO A 537 -8.34 -7.89 18.63
C PRO A 537 -7.49 -9.16 18.58
N LEU A 538 -6.16 -9.00 18.44
CA LEU A 538 -5.22 -10.13 18.41
C LEU A 538 -5.11 -10.80 19.77
N GLN A 539 -5.14 -10.04 20.88
CA GLN A 539 -5.19 -10.61 22.23
C GLN A 539 -6.38 -11.56 22.40
N LYS A 540 -7.59 -11.15 21.96
CA LYS A 540 -8.80 -11.98 22.04
C LYS A 540 -8.68 -13.26 21.23
N LEU A 541 -8.14 -13.18 20.03
CA LEU A 541 -7.98 -14.32 19.11
C LEU A 541 -6.96 -15.33 19.69
N TYR A 542 -5.82 -14.86 20.16
CA TYR A 542 -4.80 -15.69 20.78
C TYR A 542 -5.23 -16.26 22.14
N ALA A 543 -5.96 -15.51 22.97
CA ALA A 543 -6.52 -16.01 24.22
C ALA A 543 -7.53 -17.14 23.98
N LYS A 544 -8.34 -17.05 22.92
CA LYS A 544 -9.30 -18.11 22.54
C LYS A 544 -8.56 -19.37 22.07
N ALA A 545 -7.54 -19.24 21.25
CA ALA A 545 -6.72 -20.35 20.78
C ALA A 545 -5.94 -21.03 21.93
N GLY A 546 -5.43 -20.26 22.89
CA GLY A 546 -4.73 -20.79 24.07
C GLY A 546 -5.63 -21.62 24.99
N ARG A 547 -6.92 -21.26 25.12
CA ARG A 547 -7.90 -22.05 25.89
C ARG A 547 -8.22 -23.39 25.21
N VAL A 548 -8.31 -23.43 23.89
CA VAL A 548 -8.58 -24.65 23.12
C VAL A 548 -7.43 -25.66 23.25
N LEU A 549 -6.20 -25.18 23.43
CA LEU A 549 -5.00 -26.02 23.55
C LEU A 549 -4.72 -26.51 24.99
N GLY A 550 -5.64 -26.29 25.94
CA GLY A 550 -5.49 -26.79 27.32
C GLY A 550 -4.31 -26.22 28.08
N ARG A 551 -3.74 -25.09 27.63
CA ARG A 551 -2.61 -24.40 28.26
C ARG A 551 -3.04 -23.03 28.80
N GLY A 552 -4.19 -23.03 29.52
CA GLY A 552 -4.74 -21.89 30.23
C GLY A 552 -3.87 -21.45 31.44
#